data_f7b48082f150a24c8d38949d9d06fb5c
#
_entry.id   f7b48082f150a24c8d38949d9d06fb5c
#
_cell.length_a   1.000
_cell.length_b   1.000
_cell.length_c   1.000
_cell.angle_alpha   90.00
_cell.angle_beta   90.00
_cell.angle_gamma   90.00
#
_symmetry.space_group_name_H-M   'P 1'
#
loop_
_entity.id
_entity.type
_entity.pdbx_description
1 polymer ?
#
loop_
_entity_poly.entity_id
_entity_poly.type
_entity_poly.pdbx_seq_one_letter_code
_entity_poly.pdbx_strand_id
1 'polypeptide(L)'
;MKHLLLSIIAVVLLVGCGPSVDIWEAARTGNTEAVKQHLAAGTDVNAKTGFRWTPLHYAAREGHKEITDLLLANGANVNAKNDEGGTPLDWAECCTDKKETADLLRKHGGKTGAELKAAGK
;
A
#
# COMPACT_ATOMS: atom_id res chain seq x y z
N MET A 1 7.26 8.49 29.72
CA MET A 1 8.22 8.03 28.72
C MET A 1 8.57 6.56 28.85
N LYS A 2 8.91 6.11 30.05
CA LYS A 2 9.22 4.69 30.28
C LYS A 2 8.05 3.79 29.95
N HIS A 3 6.82 4.24 30.20
CA HIS A 3 5.62 3.47 29.90
C HIS A 3 5.40 3.27 28.39
N LEU A 4 5.73 4.26 27.58
CA LEU A 4 5.62 4.17 26.13
C LEU A 4 6.56 3.13 25.56
N LEU A 5 7.80 3.10 26.07
CA LEU A 5 8.80 2.12 25.64
C LEU A 5 8.37 0.71 26.01
N LEU A 6 7.84 0.54 27.22
CA LEU A 6 7.35 -0.76 27.66
C LEU A 6 6.18 -1.23 26.83
N SER A 7 5.27 -0.32 26.47
CA SER A 7 4.13 -0.65 25.60
C SER A 7 4.59 -1.11 24.21
N ILE A 8 5.55 -0.42 23.65
CA ILE A 8 6.11 -0.79 22.34
C ILE A 8 6.76 -2.16 22.41
N ILE A 9 7.53 -2.42 23.44
CA ILE A 9 8.19 -3.72 23.63
C ILE A 9 7.14 -4.82 23.80
N ALA A 10 6.11 -4.56 24.58
CA ALA A 10 5.04 -5.53 24.80
C ALA A 10 4.33 -5.88 23.49
N VAL A 11 4.06 -4.87 22.66
CA VAL A 11 3.43 -5.08 21.35
C VAL A 11 4.33 -5.93 20.46
N VAL A 12 5.62 -5.63 20.43
CA VAL A 12 6.58 -6.39 19.64
C VAL A 12 6.63 -7.84 20.11
N LEU A 13 6.63 -8.07 21.42
CA LEU A 13 6.65 -9.42 21.99
C LEU A 13 5.37 -10.17 21.66
N LEU A 14 4.22 -9.50 21.72
CA LEU A 14 2.93 -10.12 21.40
C LEU A 14 2.85 -10.49 19.91
N VAL A 15 3.54 -9.74 19.07
CA VAL A 15 3.55 -9.95 17.63
C VAL A 15 4.89 -10.59 17.20
N GLY A 16 5.53 -11.33 18.09
CA GLY A 16 6.83 -11.95 17.84
C GLY A 16 6.86 -12.86 16.64
N CYS A 17 5.73 -13.42 16.25
CA CYS A 17 5.60 -14.25 15.05
C CYS A 17 5.26 -13.42 13.81
N GLY A 18 5.09 -12.10 13.96
CA GLY A 18 4.69 -11.21 12.88
C GLY A 18 3.19 -11.25 12.62
N PRO A 19 2.71 -10.45 11.65
CA PRO A 19 1.30 -10.45 11.27
C PRO A 19 0.88 -11.82 10.71
N SER A 20 -0.36 -12.19 10.94
CA SER A 20 -0.88 -13.48 10.48
C SER A 20 -1.11 -13.54 8.98
N VAL A 21 -1.13 -12.39 8.31
CA VAL A 21 -1.30 -12.31 6.86
C VAL A 21 -0.16 -11.48 6.28
N ASP A 22 0.16 -11.70 5.01
CA ASP A 22 1.20 -10.92 4.37
C ASP A 22 0.71 -9.50 4.05
N ILE A 23 1.64 -8.62 3.67
CA ILE A 23 1.31 -7.21 3.44
C ILE A 23 0.35 -7.02 2.26
N TRP A 24 0.44 -7.86 1.24
CA TRP A 24 -0.45 -7.77 0.08
C TRP A 24 -1.87 -8.13 0.47
N GLU A 25 -2.04 -9.22 1.20
CA GLU A 25 -3.36 -9.65 1.68
C GLU A 25 -3.93 -8.63 2.65
N ALA A 26 -3.12 -8.08 3.53
CA ALA A 26 -3.56 -7.02 4.45
C ALA A 26 -4.05 -5.79 3.68
N ALA A 27 -3.32 -5.40 2.64
CA ALA A 27 -3.70 -4.26 1.79
C ALA A 27 -4.97 -4.56 1.00
N ARG A 28 -5.13 -5.80 0.53
CA ARG A 28 -6.28 -6.22 -0.25
C ARG A 28 -7.56 -6.26 0.60
N THR A 29 -7.47 -6.79 1.81
CA THR A 29 -8.65 -7.00 2.66
C THR A 29 -9.00 -5.81 3.54
N GLY A 30 -8.18 -4.77 3.54
CA GLY A 30 -8.43 -3.60 4.37
C GLY A 30 -7.98 -3.76 5.81
N ASN A 31 -7.08 -4.68 6.09
CA ASN A 31 -6.55 -4.92 7.43
C ASN A 31 -5.48 -3.89 7.77
N THR A 32 -5.92 -2.70 8.17
CA THR A 32 -5.02 -1.58 8.46
C THR A 32 -4.01 -1.91 9.55
N GLU A 33 -4.45 -2.63 10.58
CA GLU A 33 -3.56 -3.01 11.68
C GLU A 33 -2.40 -3.88 11.21
N ALA A 34 -2.70 -4.88 10.37
CA ALA A 34 -1.66 -5.76 9.84
C ALA A 34 -0.69 -4.97 8.94
N VAL A 35 -1.19 -4.02 8.15
CA VAL A 35 -0.33 -3.14 7.34
C VAL A 35 0.61 -2.35 8.24
N LYS A 36 0.09 -1.76 9.31
CA LYS A 36 0.91 -1.02 10.27
C LYS A 36 1.97 -1.90 10.90
N GLN A 37 1.62 -3.13 11.25
CA GLN A 37 2.57 -4.08 11.83
C GLN A 37 3.68 -4.42 10.85
N HIS A 38 3.34 -4.65 9.59
CA HIS A 38 4.33 -4.93 8.55
C HIS A 38 5.29 -3.75 8.37
N LEU A 39 4.76 -2.53 8.32
CA LEU A 39 5.58 -1.33 8.15
C LEU A 39 6.48 -1.11 9.35
N ALA A 40 5.96 -1.33 10.56
CA ALA A 40 6.76 -1.21 11.79
C ALA A 40 7.86 -2.27 11.85
N ALA A 41 7.63 -3.45 11.26
CA ALA A 41 8.61 -4.53 11.23
C ALA A 41 9.67 -4.34 10.13
N GLY A 42 9.56 -3.28 9.33
CA GLY A 42 10.53 -3.01 8.26
C GLY A 42 10.25 -3.77 6.97
N THR A 43 9.04 -4.30 6.80
CA THR A 43 8.65 -4.97 5.55
C THR A 43 8.75 -3.96 4.41
N ASP A 44 9.27 -4.41 3.27
CA ASP A 44 9.40 -3.55 2.09
C ASP A 44 8.02 -3.11 1.61
N VAL A 45 7.74 -1.81 1.70
CA VAL A 45 6.48 -1.22 1.28
C VAL A 45 6.22 -1.42 -0.21
N ASN A 46 7.28 -1.62 -1.00
CA ASN A 46 7.22 -1.82 -2.43
C ASN A 46 7.43 -3.28 -2.85
N ALA A 47 7.26 -4.21 -1.92
CA ALA A 47 7.41 -5.64 -2.20
C ALA A 47 6.42 -6.06 -3.30
N LYS A 48 6.89 -6.85 -4.24
CA LYS A 48 6.12 -7.26 -5.41
C LYS A 48 5.78 -8.75 -5.38
N THR A 49 4.55 -9.07 -5.79
CA THR A 49 4.13 -10.46 -6.00
C THR A 49 4.76 -10.99 -7.30
N GLY A 50 4.48 -12.25 -7.63
CA GLY A 50 4.93 -12.84 -8.88
C GLY A 50 4.43 -12.11 -10.13
N PHE A 51 3.29 -11.42 -10.03
CA PHE A 51 2.75 -10.60 -11.11
C PHE A 51 3.16 -9.14 -10.98
N ARG A 52 4.10 -8.85 -10.10
CA ARG A 52 4.65 -7.53 -9.83
C ARG A 52 3.64 -6.54 -9.25
N TRP A 53 2.64 -7.04 -8.57
CA TRP A 53 1.72 -6.19 -7.81
C TRP A 53 2.34 -5.79 -6.49
N THR A 54 2.24 -4.50 -6.15
CA THR A 54 2.68 -3.98 -4.85
C THR A 54 1.48 -3.90 -3.90
N PRO A 55 1.71 -3.73 -2.60
CA PRO A 55 0.59 -3.48 -1.68
C PRO A 55 -0.28 -2.31 -2.11
N LEU A 56 0.33 -1.27 -2.69
CA LEU A 56 -0.41 -0.09 -3.15
C LEU A 56 -1.37 -0.42 -4.29
N HIS A 57 -1.01 -1.34 -5.18
CA HIS A 57 -1.92 -1.81 -6.23
C HIS A 57 -3.19 -2.42 -5.61
N TYR A 58 -3.01 -3.28 -4.61
CA TYR A 58 -4.15 -3.93 -3.95
C TYR A 58 -5.01 -2.94 -3.20
N ALA A 59 -4.40 -2.04 -2.43
CA ALA A 59 -5.14 -1.04 -1.69
C ALA A 59 -5.94 -0.13 -2.63
N ALA A 60 -5.34 0.27 -3.74
CA ALA A 60 -6.01 1.11 -4.74
C ALA A 60 -7.16 0.39 -5.42
N ARG A 61 -6.93 -0.87 -5.81
CA ARG A 61 -7.95 -1.68 -6.47
C ARG A 61 -9.19 -1.84 -5.59
N GLU A 62 -8.99 -2.06 -4.29
CA GLU A 62 -10.10 -2.27 -3.36
C GLU A 62 -10.63 -0.97 -2.76
N GLY A 63 -9.99 0.16 -3.05
CA GLY A 63 -10.45 1.46 -2.57
C GLY A 63 -10.19 1.73 -1.10
N HIS A 64 -9.16 1.10 -0.53
CA HIS A 64 -8.80 1.30 0.87
C HIS A 64 -7.96 2.56 1.02
N LYS A 65 -8.64 3.69 1.15
CA LYS A 65 -8.01 5.01 1.20
C LYS A 65 -7.00 5.14 2.34
N GLU A 66 -7.37 4.71 3.54
CA GLU A 66 -6.50 4.82 4.71
C GLU A 66 -5.20 4.04 4.52
N ILE A 67 -5.30 2.81 3.99
CA ILE A 67 -4.12 2.00 3.72
C ILE A 67 -3.29 2.62 2.60
N THR A 68 -3.95 3.15 1.57
CA THR A 68 -3.27 3.86 0.49
C THR A 68 -2.44 5.01 1.03
N ASP A 69 -3.02 5.83 1.90
CA ASP A 69 -2.33 6.95 2.53
C ASP A 69 -1.15 6.48 3.38
N LEU A 70 -1.37 5.43 4.15
CA LEU A 70 -0.36 4.85 5.02
C LEU A 70 0.84 4.32 4.21
N LEU A 71 0.57 3.62 3.11
CA LEU A 71 1.62 3.10 2.24
C LEU A 71 2.42 4.24 1.59
N LEU A 72 1.72 5.26 1.09
CA LEU A 72 2.38 6.42 0.48
C LEU A 72 3.24 7.16 1.50
N ALA A 73 2.75 7.32 2.72
CA ALA A 73 3.51 7.97 3.79
C ALA A 73 4.80 7.20 4.14
N ASN A 74 4.83 5.91 3.84
CA ASN A 74 5.98 5.05 4.11
C ASN A 74 6.83 4.78 2.87
N GLY A 75 6.68 5.57 1.82
CA GLY A 75 7.56 5.51 0.66
C GLY A 75 7.10 4.59 -0.46
N ALA A 76 5.81 4.23 -0.49
CA ALA A 76 5.30 3.43 -1.60
C ALA A 76 5.50 4.16 -2.93
N ASN A 77 5.92 3.43 -3.96
CA ASN A 77 6.07 3.99 -5.29
C ASN A 77 4.69 4.16 -5.91
N VAL A 78 4.23 5.41 -6.00
CA VAL A 78 2.89 5.73 -6.49
C VAL A 78 2.67 5.29 -7.94
N ASN A 79 3.73 5.19 -8.72
CA ASN A 79 3.68 4.84 -10.14
C ASN A 79 4.30 3.46 -10.43
N ALA A 80 4.34 2.57 -9.46
CA ALA A 80 4.83 1.21 -9.68
C ALA A 80 3.97 0.53 -10.76
N LYS A 81 4.63 -0.19 -11.67
CA LYS A 81 3.94 -0.91 -12.74
C LYS A 81 3.94 -2.40 -12.45
N ASN A 82 2.79 -3.04 -12.66
CA ASN A 82 2.70 -4.50 -12.61
C ASN A 82 3.07 -5.09 -13.98
N ASP A 83 2.92 -6.40 -14.15
CA ASP A 83 3.26 -7.07 -15.41
C ASP A 83 2.45 -6.59 -16.60
N GLU A 84 1.27 -6.04 -16.37
CA GLU A 84 0.40 -5.52 -17.42
C GLU A 84 0.68 -4.04 -17.73
N GLY A 85 1.66 -3.46 -17.06
CA GLY A 85 1.97 -2.03 -17.18
C GLY A 85 1.02 -1.13 -16.42
N GLY A 86 0.16 -1.70 -15.57
CA GLY A 86 -0.81 -0.94 -14.78
C GLY A 86 -0.19 -0.38 -13.52
N THR A 87 -0.59 0.85 -13.17
CA THR A 87 -0.21 1.52 -11.94
C THR A 87 -1.35 1.41 -10.93
N PRO A 88 -1.10 1.71 -9.64
CA PRO A 88 -2.20 1.74 -8.68
C PRO A 88 -3.37 2.61 -9.12
N LEU A 89 -3.08 3.76 -9.77
CA LEU A 89 -4.14 4.66 -10.23
C LEU A 89 -5.04 4.02 -11.27
N ASP A 90 -4.48 3.21 -12.18
CA ASP A 90 -5.29 2.48 -13.17
C ASP A 90 -6.40 1.67 -12.49
N TRP A 91 -6.06 1.04 -11.38
CA TRP A 91 -7.00 0.20 -10.65
C TRP A 91 -7.98 1.00 -9.80
N ALA A 92 -7.57 2.16 -9.32
CA ALA A 92 -8.47 3.05 -8.57
C ALA A 92 -9.47 3.75 -9.50
N GLU A 93 -9.07 4.04 -10.72
CA GLU A 93 -9.94 4.73 -11.68
C GLU A 93 -10.91 3.82 -12.41
N CYS A 94 -10.74 2.52 -12.31
CA CYS A 94 -11.63 1.59 -12.99
C CYS A 94 -13.07 1.64 -12.51
N CYS A 95 -13.29 2.17 -11.33
CA CYS A 95 -14.61 2.15 -10.69
C CYS A 95 -14.91 3.48 -10.01
N THR A 96 -16.14 3.93 -10.15
CA THR A 96 -16.56 5.24 -9.64
C THR A 96 -16.58 5.36 -8.12
N ASP A 97 -16.71 4.23 -7.44
CA ASP A 97 -16.77 4.20 -5.98
C ASP A 97 -15.40 4.40 -5.31
N LYS A 98 -14.34 4.49 -6.10
CA LYS A 98 -12.99 4.65 -5.58
C LYS A 98 -12.38 6.01 -5.87
N LYS A 99 -13.24 6.98 -6.14
CA LYS A 99 -12.81 8.33 -6.51
C LYS A 99 -11.88 8.95 -5.47
N GLU A 100 -12.17 8.78 -4.19
CA GLU A 100 -11.33 9.36 -3.14
C GLU A 100 -9.92 8.77 -3.13
N THR A 101 -9.81 7.47 -3.37
CA THR A 101 -8.51 6.81 -3.47
C THR A 101 -7.76 7.26 -4.71
N ALA A 102 -8.46 7.40 -5.84
CA ALA A 102 -7.86 7.90 -7.07
C ALA A 102 -7.35 9.34 -6.88
N ASP A 103 -8.16 10.20 -6.26
CA ASP A 103 -7.77 11.58 -5.98
C ASP A 103 -6.53 11.63 -5.08
N LEU A 104 -6.47 10.77 -4.07
CA LEU A 104 -5.33 10.68 -3.18
C LEU A 104 -4.06 10.28 -3.95
N LEU A 105 -4.17 9.29 -4.82
CA LEU A 105 -3.03 8.86 -5.65
C LEU A 105 -2.55 9.99 -6.57
N ARG A 106 -3.48 10.70 -7.21
CA ARG A 106 -3.11 11.82 -8.07
C ARG A 106 -2.45 12.95 -7.29
N LYS A 107 -2.91 13.21 -6.08
CA LYS A 107 -2.30 14.22 -5.19
C LYS A 107 -0.84 13.88 -4.91
N HIS A 108 -0.50 12.61 -4.86
CA HIS A 108 0.87 12.14 -4.63
C HIS A 108 1.65 11.91 -5.93
N GLY A 109 1.17 12.44 -7.04
CA GLY A 109 1.85 12.34 -8.33
C GLY A 109 1.52 11.08 -9.11
N GLY A 110 0.44 10.39 -8.73
CA GLY A 110 0.02 9.18 -9.41
C GLY A 110 -0.39 9.43 -10.85
N LYS A 111 -0.02 8.52 -11.73
CA LYS A 111 -0.35 8.55 -13.15
C LYS A 111 -0.81 7.17 -13.59
N THR A 112 -1.60 7.12 -14.65
CA THR A 112 -1.97 5.83 -15.25
C THR A 112 -0.80 5.31 -16.07
N GLY A 113 -0.84 4.01 -16.38
CA GLY A 113 0.18 3.42 -17.25
C GLY A 113 0.20 4.08 -18.62
N ALA A 114 -0.98 4.45 -19.14
CA ALA A 114 -1.09 5.16 -20.41
C ALA A 114 -0.43 6.54 -20.35
N GLU A 115 -0.64 7.27 -19.26
CA GLU A 115 -0.02 8.58 -19.07
C GLU A 115 1.50 8.50 -18.98
N LEU A 116 2.00 7.48 -18.27
CA LEU A 116 3.44 7.26 -18.16
C LEU A 116 4.04 6.90 -19.51
N LYS A 117 3.36 6.06 -20.28
CA LYS A 117 3.81 5.68 -21.61
C LYS A 117 3.84 6.90 -22.53
N ALA A 118 2.82 7.73 -22.49
CA ALA A 118 2.73 8.95 -23.29
C ALA A 118 3.86 9.94 -22.93
N ALA A 119 4.30 9.96 -21.67
CA ALA A 119 5.41 10.80 -21.23
C ALA A 119 6.78 10.19 -21.52
N GLY A 120 6.85 9.04 -22.17
CA GLY A 120 8.10 8.37 -22.51
C GLY A 120 8.76 7.61 -21.37
N LYS A 121 7.99 7.19 -20.39
CA LYS A 121 8.52 6.51 -19.19
C LYS A 121 8.44 4.99 -19.28
#